data_f2103e9163e7384cba935cff419ae33f
#
_entry.id   f2103e9163e7384cba935cff419ae33f
#
_cell.length_a   1.000
_cell.length_b   1.000
_cell.length_c   1.000
_cell.angle_alpha   90.00
_cell.angle_beta   90.00
_cell.angle_gamma   90.00
#
_symmetry.space_group_name_H-M   'P 1'
#
loop_
_entity.id
_entity.type
_entity.pdbx_description
1 polymer ?
#
loop_
_entity_poly.entity_id
_entity_poly.type
_entity_poly.pdbx_seq_one_letter_code
_entity_poly.pdbx_strand_id
1 'polypeptide(L)'
;MPDNDGRCYFYQHGNVTVFETPSPYFDNMDCIEKMTCSNPNQTVHYEFEYFQTESCCDYLYVNGIRYRGYNPVPAYKWIDSFSSEVDLEFTTDGSVTGTGFRMNFKCDVSTPQETTADVPTTSSNTQCIFEDFGNSAIFDTGSPYSNMMRQGFQGLNFEVI
;
A
#
# COMPACT_ATOMS: atom_id res chain seq x y z
N MET A 1 -4.32 -30.61 -1.36
CA MET A 1 -4.08 -29.72 -0.21
C MET A 1 -2.67 -29.23 -0.39
N PRO A 2 -2.39 -27.93 -0.38
CA PRO A 2 -1.01 -27.47 -0.41
C PRO A 2 -0.28 -28.00 0.82
N ASP A 3 0.96 -28.42 0.62
CA ASP A 3 1.81 -28.94 1.66
C ASP A 3 2.02 -27.86 2.73
N ASN A 4 1.79 -28.21 3.98
CA ASN A 4 1.82 -27.33 5.14
C ASN A 4 3.28 -27.11 5.59
N ASP A 5 4.11 -26.55 4.67
CA ASP A 5 5.57 -26.48 4.82
C ASP A 5 6.07 -25.12 5.37
N GLY A 6 5.17 -24.28 5.88
CA GLY A 6 5.52 -22.99 6.46
C GLY A 6 5.87 -21.92 5.43
N ARG A 7 5.46 -22.10 4.18
CA ARG A 7 5.71 -21.15 3.09
C ARG A 7 4.48 -20.34 2.73
N CYS A 8 4.69 -19.16 2.18
CA CYS A 8 3.66 -18.41 1.47
C CYS A 8 3.39 -19.04 0.10
N TYR A 9 2.23 -18.79 -0.44
CA TYR A 9 1.85 -19.23 -1.77
C TYR A 9 1.85 -18.05 -2.73
N PHE A 10 2.54 -18.21 -3.86
CA PHE A 10 2.57 -17.24 -4.96
C PHE A 10 2.23 -17.96 -6.27
N TYR A 11 1.06 -17.66 -6.84
CA TYR A 11 0.55 -18.41 -7.98
C TYR A 11 -0.44 -17.61 -8.83
N GLN A 12 -0.66 -18.06 -10.07
CA GLN A 12 -1.66 -17.50 -10.97
C GLN A 12 -3.03 -18.11 -10.70
N HIS A 13 -4.03 -17.26 -10.53
CA HIS A 13 -5.44 -17.65 -10.39
C HIS A 13 -6.32 -16.83 -11.34
N GLY A 14 -6.76 -17.46 -12.44
CA GLY A 14 -7.49 -16.74 -13.48
C GLY A 14 -6.65 -15.58 -14.06
N ASN A 15 -7.16 -14.37 -13.96
CA ASN A 15 -6.54 -13.17 -14.50
C ASN A 15 -5.70 -12.40 -13.45
N VAL A 16 -5.55 -12.93 -12.25
CA VAL A 16 -4.77 -12.31 -11.17
C VAL A 16 -3.67 -13.25 -10.69
N THR A 17 -2.58 -12.67 -10.22
CA THR A 17 -1.58 -13.37 -9.44
C THR A 17 -1.95 -13.23 -7.97
N VAL A 18 -1.84 -14.31 -7.22
CA VAL A 18 -2.20 -14.36 -5.79
C VAL A 18 -0.93 -14.52 -4.97
N PHE A 19 -0.84 -13.76 -3.89
CA PHE A 19 0.12 -13.97 -2.81
C PHE A 19 -0.64 -14.12 -1.49
N GLU A 20 -0.47 -15.26 -0.85
CA GLU A 20 -1.21 -15.56 0.38
C GLU A 20 -0.40 -16.42 1.35
N THR A 21 -0.80 -16.38 2.61
CA THR A 21 -0.28 -17.27 3.65
C THR A 21 -1.19 -18.49 3.83
N PRO A 22 -0.70 -19.58 4.45
CA PRO A 22 -1.58 -20.53 5.12
C PRO A 22 -2.51 -19.82 6.12
N SER A 23 -3.64 -20.43 6.46
CA SER A 23 -4.54 -19.90 7.47
C SER A 23 -4.86 -20.98 8.54
N PRO A 24 -4.40 -20.79 9.80
CA PRO A 24 -3.49 -19.74 10.27
C PRO A 24 -2.09 -19.84 9.63
N TYR A 25 -1.37 -18.73 9.58
CA TYR A 25 0.05 -18.75 9.21
C TYR A 25 0.92 -19.29 10.35
N PHE A 26 2.20 -19.51 10.10
CA PHE A 26 3.12 -20.14 11.06
C PHE A 26 4.07 -19.11 11.68
N ASP A 27 4.64 -19.49 12.83
CA ASP A 27 5.76 -18.78 13.43
C ASP A 27 7.01 -18.93 12.57
N ASN A 28 7.89 -17.91 12.61
CA ASN A 28 9.19 -17.89 11.94
C ASN A 28 9.10 -18.06 10.40
N MET A 29 8.07 -17.53 9.79
CA MET A 29 7.97 -17.43 8.33
C MET A 29 8.89 -16.34 7.80
N ASP A 30 9.48 -16.59 6.64
CA ASP A 30 10.26 -15.63 5.86
C ASP A 30 9.96 -15.89 4.38
N CYS A 31 9.08 -15.07 3.81
CA CYS A 31 8.60 -15.20 2.45
C CYS A 31 9.03 -13.97 1.64
N ILE A 32 9.75 -14.20 0.55
CA ILE A 32 10.18 -13.14 -0.36
C ILE A 32 9.70 -13.50 -1.77
N GLU A 33 8.93 -12.59 -2.37
CA GLU A 33 8.39 -12.74 -3.72
C GLU A 33 8.49 -11.41 -4.48
N LYS A 34 8.38 -11.49 -5.79
CA LYS A 34 8.37 -10.33 -6.67
C LYS A 34 7.28 -10.47 -7.74
N MET A 35 6.41 -9.48 -7.82
CA MET A 35 5.47 -9.34 -8.93
C MET A 35 6.05 -8.40 -9.98
N THR A 36 6.06 -8.83 -11.25
CA THR A 36 6.59 -8.04 -12.38
C THR A 36 5.60 -8.08 -13.53
N CYS A 37 5.31 -6.93 -14.10
CA CYS A 37 4.50 -6.82 -15.32
C CYS A 37 5.37 -7.06 -16.56
N SER A 38 4.86 -7.88 -17.50
CA SER A 38 5.58 -8.18 -18.77
C SER A 38 5.73 -6.96 -19.67
N ASN A 39 4.83 -5.99 -19.57
CA ASN A 39 4.87 -4.75 -20.34
C ASN A 39 5.34 -3.60 -19.44
N PRO A 40 6.45 -2.91 -19.80
CA PRO A 40 6.99 -1.82 -18.99
C PRO A 40 6.08 -0.58 -18.90
N ASN A 41 5.07 -0.49 -19.76
CA ASN A 41 4.06 0.57 -19.72
C ASN A 41 2.88 0.24 -18.77
N GLN A 42 2.91 -0.91 -18.13
CA GLN A 42 1.93 -1.32 -17.13
C GLN A 42 2.49 -1.15 -15.73
N THR A 43 1.63 -0.84 -14.78
CA THR A 43 1.93 -0.85 -13.36
C THR A 43 1.24 -2.02 -12.67
N VAL A 44 1.83 -2.47 -11.59
CA VAL A 44 1.25 -3.48 -10.71
C VAL A 44 0.17 -2.82 -9.86
N HIS A 45 -1.04 -3.33 -9.97
CA HIS A 45 -2.13 -3.01 -9.06
C HIS A 45 -2.33 -4.19 -8.11
N TYR A 46 -2.58 -3.91 -6.85
CA TYR A 46 -2.85 -4.94 -5.85
C TYR A 46 -4.05 -4.58 -4.97
N GLU A 47 -4.69 -5.59 -4.42
CA GLU A 47 -5.74 -5.44 -3.43
C GLU A 47 -5.61 -6.51 -2.36
N PHE A 48 -6.14 -6.23 -1.18
CA PHE A 48 -6.28 -7.23 -0.13
C PHE A 48 -7.69 -7.80 -0.16
N GLU A 49 -7.80 -9.12 -0.24
CA GLU A 49 -9.07 -9.82 -0.03
C GLU A 49 -9.37 -9.90 1.47
N TYR A 50 -8.37 -10.27 2.25
CA TYR A 50 -8.36 -10.16 3.71
C TYR A 50 -6.94 -9.95 4.23
N PHE A 51 -6.83 -9.43 5.46
CA PHE A 51 -5.56 -9.24 6.14
C PHE A 51 -5.74 -9.27 7.66
N GLN A 52 -5.04 -10.19 8.33
CA GLN A 52 -4.98 -10.28 9.78
C GLN A 52 -3.66 -10.90 10.22
N THR A 53 -2.76 -10.10 10.73
CA THR A 53 -1.51 -10.53 11.34
C THR A 53 -1.42 -10.05 12.78
N GLU A 54 -0.42 -10.51 13.51
CA GLU A 54 -0.09 -9.92 14.79
C GLU A 54 0.22 -8.42 14.63
N SER A 55 -0.14 -7.62 15.65
CA SER A 55 0.01 -6.17 15.54
C SER A 55 1.41 -5.66 15.84
N CYS A 56 2.25 -6.44 16.56
CA CYS A 56 3.59 -5.97 16.92
C CYS A 56 4.68 -6.46 15.99
N CYS A 57 4.66 -7.71 15.62
CA CYS A 57 5.90 -8.41 15.29
C CYS A 57 5.87 -9.16 13.95
N ASP A 58 4.69 -9.30 13.33
CA ASP A 58 4.47 -9.92 12.03
C ASP A 58 4.17 -8.86 10.98
N TYR A 59 4.97 -8.82 9.92
CA TYR A 59 4.95 -7.73 8.95
C TYR A 59 4.90 -8.25 7.53
N LEU A 60 3.98 -7.66 6.75
CA LEU A 60 4.03 -7.73 5.29
C LEU A 60 4.56 -6.39 4.77
N TYR A 61 5.58 -6.47 3.93
CA TYR A 61 6.10 -5.33 3.19
C TYR A 61 5.71 -5.44 1.71
N VAL A 62 5.20 -4.36 1.16
CA VAL A 62 4.88 -4.20 -0.26
C VAL A 62 5.63 -2.97 -0.74
N ASN A 63 6.70 -3.13 -1.53
CA ASN A 63 7.62 -2.05 -1.89
C ASN A 63 8.11 -1.23 -0.68
N GLY A 64 8.41 -1.90 0.43
CA GLY A 64 8.85 -1.27 1.66
C GLY A 64 7.73 -0.62 2.50
N ILE A 65 6.50 -0.57 2.01
CA ILE A 65 5.33 -0.15 2.79
C ILE A 65 4.92 -1.29 3.71
N ARG A 66 4.90 -1.03 5.02
CA ARG A 66 4.63 -2.03 6.04
C ARG A 66 3.15 -2.13 6.38
N TYR A 67 2.61 -3.34 6.33
CA TYR A 67 1.27 -3.70 6.75
C TYR A 67 1.33 -4.67 7.95
N ARG A 68 0.43 -4.50 8.91
CA ARG A 68 0.31 -5.34 10.11
C ARG A 68 -1.05 -5.17 10.79
N GLY A 69 -1.41 -6.10 11.66
CA GLY A 69 -2.62 -6.03 12.45
C GLY A 69 -3.85 -6.48 11.68
N TYR A 70 -4.97 -5.80 11.91
CA TYR A 70 -6.26 -6.19 11.32
C TYR A 70 -6.71 -5.16 10.28
N ASN A 71 -6.93 -5.61 9.04
CA ASN A 71 -7.45 -4.82 7.93
C ASN A 71 -6.84 -3.41 7.81
N PRO A 72 -5.50 -3.30 7.64
CA PRO A 72 -4.81 -2.00 7.57
C PRO A 72 -5.24 -1.15 6.36
N VAL A 73 -5.90 -1.77 5.39
CA VAL A 73 -6.50 -1.15 4.20
C VAL A 73 -7.89 -1.73 3.96
N PRO A 74 -8.80 -1.00 3.30
CA PRO A 74 -10.10 -1.54 2.91
C PRO A 74 -9.94 -2.75 1.99
N ALA A 75 -10.64 -3.86 2.29
CA ALA A 75 -10.67 -5.04 1.44
C ALA A 75 -11.26 -4.73 0.05
N TYR A 76 -10.80 -5.48 -0.97
CA TYR A 76 -11.28 -5.37 -2.36
C TYR A 76 -11.13 -3.97 -2.98
N LYS A 77 -10.19 -3.18 -2.48
CA LYS A 77 -9.83 -1.89 -3.07
C LYS A 77 -8.48 -2.01 -3.78
N TRP A 78 -8.47 -1.84 -5.09
CA TRP A 78 -7.25 -1.82 -5.88
C TRP A 78 -6.40 -0.60 -5.57
N ILE A 79 -5.11 -0.85 -5.33
CA ILE A 79 -4.07 0.14 -5.05
C ILE A 79 -3.09 0.10 -6.22
N ASP A 80 -2.79 1.25 -6.81
CA ASP A 80 -1.75 1.37 -7.83
C ASP A 80 -0.39 1.47 -7.14
N SER A 81 0.53 0.61 -7.51
CA SER A 81 1.91 0.66 -7.01
C SER A 81 2.76 1.74 -7.69
N PHE A 82 2.28 2.28 -8.80
CA PHE A 82 3.01 3.20 -9.69
C PHE A 82 4.35 2.63 -10.20
N SER A 83 4.49 1.31 -10.19
CA SER A 83 5.67 0.59 -10.63
C SER A 83 5.29 -0.64 -11.45
N SER A 84 6.12 -1.00 -12.42
CA SER A 84 5.99 -2.27 -13.15
C SER A 84 6.47 -3.48 -12.34
N GLU A 85 7.10 -3.24 -11.19
CA GLU A 85 7.58 -4.27 -10.27
C GLU A 85 7.16 -3.94 -8.83
N VAL A 86 6.84 -4.98 -8.05
CA VAL A 86 6.53 -4.89 -6.63
C VAL A 86 7.28 -6.00 -5.90
N ASP A 87 8.12 -5.60 -4.95
CA ASP A 87 8.78 -6.50 -4.01
C ASP A 87 7.86 -6.79 -2.82
N LEU A 88 7.78 -8.07 -2.45
CA LEU A 88 6.93 -8.59 -1.40
C LEU A 88 7.79 -9.34 -0.39
N GLU A 89 7.61 -9.02 0.89
CA GLU A 89 8.29 -9.71 1.99
C GLU A 89 7.31 -9.88 3.15
N PHE A 90 7.15 -11.12 3.62
CA PHE A 90 6.36 -11.40 4.81
C PHE A 90 7.21 -12.13 5.84
N THR A 91 7.34 -11.52 7.01
CA THR A 91 8.13 -12.06 8.13
C THR A 91 7.28 -12.19 9.38
N THR A 92 7.47 -13.27 10.11
CA THR A 92 6.82 -13.50 11.41
C THR A 92 7.85 -13.83 12.48
N ASP A 93 7.53 -13.47 13.71
CA ASP A 93 8.33 -13.91 14.85
C ASP A 93 7.98 -15.33 15.34
N GLY A 94 8.38 -15.71 16.54
CA GLY A 94 8.19 -17.04 17.11
C GLY A 94 6.93 -17.22 17.91
N SER A 95 5.93 -16.34 17.79
CA SER A 95 4.70 -16.41 18.58
C SER A 95 3.53 -15.67 17.98
N VAL A 96 2.31 -16.02 18.36
CA VAL A 96 1.05 -15.31 18.06
C VAL A 96 0.75 -15.20 16.56
N THR A 97 0.21 -16.25 16.00
CA THR A 97 -0.24 -16.29 14.61
C THR A 97 -1.67 -15.79 14.44
N GLY A 98 -2.00 -15.30 13.25
CA GLY A 98 -3.35 -14.88 12.86
C GLY A 98 -3.87 -15.64 11.63
N THR A 99 -4.96 -15.16 11.06
CA THR A 99 -5.54 -15.73 9.83
C THR A 99 -4.61 -15.58 8.63
N GLY A 100 -3.73 -14.57 8.65
CA GLY A 100 -2.84 -14.25 7.55
C GLY A 100 -3.45 -13.26 6.58
N PHE A 101 -3.04 -13.35 5.33
CA PHE A 101 -3.53 -12.47 4.28
C PHE A 101 -3.70 -13.21 2.95
N ARG A 102 -4.53 -12.60 2.10
CA ARG A 102 -4.59 -12.91 0.68
C ARG A 102 -4.62 -11.61 -0.09
N MET A 103 -3.68 -11.50 -1.03
CA MET A 103 -3.54 -10.38 -1.96
C MET A 103 -3.74 -10.87 -3.39
N ASN A 104 -4.41 -10.05 -4.18
CA ASN A 104 -4.52 -10.23 -5.62
C ASN A 104 -3.72 -9.15 -6.32
N PHE A 105 -3.04 -9.52 -7.41
CA PHE A 105 -2.25 -8.63 -8.25
C PHE A 105 -2.69 -8.72 -9.69
N LYS A 106 -2.68 -7.60 -10.38
CA LYS A 106 -2.84 -7.50 -11.82
C LYS A 106 -1.91 -6.45 -12.39
N CYS A 107 -1.57 -6.59 -13.68
CA CYS A 107 -0.91 -5.55 -14.43
C CYS A 107 -1.94 -4.78 -15.25
N ASP A 108 -1.95 -3.47 -15.11
CA ASP A 108 -2.85 -2.60 -15.85
C ASP A 108 -2.10 -1.39 -16.38
N VAL A 109 -2.58 -0.80 -17.47
CA VAL A 109 -2.01 0.46 -17.95
C VAL A 109 -2.38 1.52 -16.94
N SER A 110 -1.39 2.24 -16.40
CA SER A 110 -1.66 3.42 -15.59
C SER A 110 -2.53 4.36 -16.40
N THR A 111 -3.81 4.40 -16.11
CA THR A 111 -4.64 5.49 -16.62
C THR A 111 -4.05 6.75 -16.01
N PRO A 112 -3.60 7.74 -16.85
CA PRO A 112 -3.31 9.05 -16.32
C PRO A 112 -4.56 9.44 -15.52
N GLN A 113 -4.37 9.75 -14.24
CA GLN A 113 -5.46 10.29 -13.45
C GLN A 113 -6.02 11.42 -14.29
N GLU A 114 -7.25 11.26 -14.80
CA GLU A 114 -7.93 12.33 -15.50
C GLU A 114 -7.90 13.50 -14.53
N THR A 115 -6.98 14.40 -14.78
CA THR A 115 -7.14 15.77 -14.35
C THR A 115 -8.41 16.18 -15.10
N THR A 116 -9.56 16.09 -14.45
CA THR A 116 -10.79 16.73 -14.89
C THR A 116 -10.46 18.23 -14.92
N ALA A 117 -9.83 18.63 -16.02
CA ALA A 117 -9.73 20.00 -16.43
C ALA A 117 -11.08 20.40 -17.02
N ASP A 118 -12.11 20.36 -16.20
CA ASP A 118 -13.34 21.10 -16.34
C ASP A 118 -13.64 21.73 -14.98
N VAL A 119 -12.74 22.63 -14.59
CA VAL A 119 -13.11 23.66 -13.63
C VAL A 119 -13.85 24.72 -14.44
N PRO A 120 -15.17 24.88 -14.30
CA PRO A 120 -15.83 26.07 -14.76
C PRO A 120 -15.14 27.22 -14.05
N THR A 121 -14.65 28.17 -14.84
CA THR A 121 -14.03 29.40 -14.39
C THR A 121 -15.04 30.22 -13.58
N THR A 122 -15.17 29.91 -12.30
CA THR A 122 -15.73 30.80 -11.31
C THR A 122 -14.58 31.11 -10.37
N SER A 123 -14.05 32.32 -10.51
CA SER A 123 -13.06 32.89 -9.62
C SER A 123 -13.51 32.80 -8.17
N SER A 124 -13.04 31.81 -7.46
CA SER A 124 -12.82 31.90 -6.03
C SER A 124 -11.34 31.63 -5.83
N ASN A 125 -10.65 32.72 -5.59
CA ASN A 125 -9.23 32.79 -5.31
C ASN A 125 -8.96 32.07 -3.99
N THR A 126 -8.82 30.73 -4.02
CA THR A 126 -8.30 29.97 -2.89
C THR A 126 -6.79 30.03 -3.00
N GLN A 127 -6.26 31.16 -2.58
CA GLN A 127 -4.83 31.37 -2.43
C GLN A 127 -4.38 30.55 -1.23
N CYS A 128 -3.44 29.63 -1.43
CA CYS A 128 -2.73 29.03 -0.29
C CYS A 128 -1.94 30.17 0.37
N ILE A 129 -2.39 30.60 1.52
CA ILE A 129 -1.70 31.65 2.29
C ILE A 129 -0.62 30.92 3.11
N PHE A 130 0.64 31.25 2.82
CA PHE A 130 1.76 30.91 3.69
C PHE A 130 1.86 32.01 4.74
N GLU A 131 1.48 31.73 5.96
CA GLU A 131 1.83 32.56 7.09
C GLU A 131 3.08 31.99 7.76
N ASP A 132 4.16 32.74 7.68
CA ASP A 132 5.43 32.40 8.33
C ASP A 132 5.38 32.88 9.78
N PHE A 133 5.18 31.96 10.70
CA PHE A 133 5.27 32.19 12.15
C PHE A 133 6.62 31.72 12.69
N GLY A 134 7.68 32.39 12.32
CA GLY A 134 9.02 32.03 12.79
C GLY A 134 9.53 30.69 12.23
N ASN A 135 9.88 29.72 13.03
CA ASN A 135 10.41 28.42 12.58
C ASN A 135 9.37 27.33 12.37
N SER A 136 8.09 27.66 12.32
CA SER A 136 6.99 26.68 12.13
C SER A 136 6.05 27.16 11.05
N ALA A 137 5.87 26.35 10.01
CA ALA A 137 4.85 26.58 8.99
C ALA A 137 3.61 25.71 9.29
N ILE A 138 2.45 26.34 9.38
CA ILE A 138 1.17 25.63 9.57
C ILE A 138 0.50 25.48 8.21
N PHE A 139 0.19 24.26 7.85
CA PHE A 139 -0.53 23.93 6.63
C PHE A 139 -1.98 23.58 6.98
N ASP A 140 -2.92 24.47 6.73
CA ASP A 140 -4.35 24.18 6.83
C ASP A 140 -4.85 23.72 5.45
N THR A 141 -5.00 22.42 5.30
CA THR A 141 -5.66 21.83 4.14
C THR A 141 -7.03 21.35 4.57
N GLY A 142 -8.03 22.15 4.57
CA GLY A 142 -9.43 21.72 4.84
C GLY A 142 -9.92 20.55 3.94
N SER A 143 -9.05 19.62 3.58
CA SER A 143 -9.26 18.52 2.62
C SER A 143 -8.51 17.25 3.03
N PRO A 144 -9.03 16.06 2.72
CA PRO A 144 -8.47 14.76 3.10
C PRO A 144 -7.12 14.36 2.43
N TYR A 145 -6.40 15.31 1.84
CA TYR A 145 -5.13 15.06 1.14
C TYR A 145 -3.87 15.15 2.00
N SER A 146 -3.99 15.16 3.31
CA SER A 146 -2.85 15.29 4.25
C SER A 146 -1.80 14.16 4.19
N ASN A 147 -2.08 13.03 3.53
CA ASN A 147 -1.15 11.91 3.45
C ASN A 147 -0.22 11.91 2.23
N MET A 148 -0.48 12.71 1.21
CA MET A 148 0.33 12.70 -0.03
C MET A 148 1.58 13.58 0.04
N MET A 149 1.64 14.53 0.95
CA MET A 149 2.75 15.50 1.01
C MET A 149 3.92 15.11 1.92
N ARG A 150 3.84 13.96 2.61
CA ARG A 150 4.92 13.52 3.51
C ARG A 150 6.19 13.02 2.82
N GLN A 151 6.15 12.76 1.52
CA GLN A 151 7.28 12.15 0.81
C GLN A 151 8.20 13.11 0.05
N GLY A 152 7.90 14.41 0.01
CA GLY A 152 8.64 15.38 -0.80
C GLY A 152 9.61 16.32 -0.08
N PHE A 153 9.56 16.43 1.24
CA PHE A 153 10.35 17.42 1.97
C PHE A 153 11.11 16.79 3.14
N GLN A 154 12.34 16.39 2.89
CA GLN A 154 13.28 16.09 3.97
C GLN A 154 13.84 17.41 4.52
N GLY A 155 13.48 17.75 5.76
CA GLY A 155 14.13 18.83 6.49
C GLY A 155 13.24 19.91 7.11
N LEU A 156 11.92 19.82 6.97
CA LEU A 156 10.98 20.73 7.62
C LEU A 156 10.08 19.97 8.60
N ASN A 157 10.00 20.43 9.83
CA ASN A 157 9.04 19.92 10.80
C ASN A 157 7.66 20.54 10.50
N PHE A 158 6.68 19.69 10.18
CA PHE A 158 5.30 20.13 9.98
C PHE A 158 4.45 19.65 11.15
N GLU A 159 3.68 20.53 11.73
CA GLU A 159 2.62 20.21 12.68
C GLU A 159 1.27 20.32 11.95
N VAL A 160 0.46 19.26 12.00
CA VAL A 160 -0.85 19.21 11.37
C VAL A 160 -1.89 19.46 12.49
N ILE A 161 -2.66 20.47 12.33
CA ILE A 161 -3.81 20.77 13.21
C ILE A 161 -5.07 20.15 12.58
#